data_d138349533a6006a5c3e8025039932a8
#
_entry.id   d138349533a6006a5c3e8025039932a8
#
_cell.length_a   1.000
_cell.length_b   1.000
_cell.length_c   1.000
_cell.angle_alpha   90.00
_cell.angle_beta   90.00
_cell.angle_gamma   90.00
#
_symmetry.space_group_name_H-M   'P 1'
#
loop_
_entity.id
_entity.type
_entity.pdbx_description
1 polymer ?
#
loop_
_entity_poly.entity_id
_entity_poly.type
_entity_poly.pdbx_seq_one_letter_code
_entity_poly.pdbx_strand_id
1 'polypeptide(L)'
;MREFVYPARFAADKKDGGFVVTFRDIPEAITQGESHAECLEQAAGALQAALEGRIMSSIDIPKASKAKRGEHLVAVPVQSALKAALYLEMRQKGISRVELARRLRIDEKEARRMLDPHHATKADRLEKALAVLGRYAELRVA
;
A
#
# COMPACT_ATOMS: atom_id res chain seq x y z
N MET A 1 -14.27 5.93 3.23
CA MET A 1 -13.27 5.90 2.15
C MET A 1 -11.89 5.65 2.72
N ARG A 2 -11.12 4.76 2.09
CA ARG A 2 -9.74 4.47 2.50
C ARG A 2 -8.77 5.11 1.53
N GLU A 3 -7.78 5.81 2.07
CA GLU A 3 -6.74 6.44 1.27
C GLU A 3 -5.39 5.78 1.56
N PHE A 4 -4.59 5.60 0.52
CA PHE A 4 -3.23 5.02 0.61
C PHE A 4 -2.19 6.08 0.29
N VAL A 5 -2.26 7.17 1.05
CA VAL A 5 -1.32 8.31 0.98
C VAL A 5 -0.91 8.61 2.41
N TYR A 6 0.33 8.34 2.73
CA TYR A 6 0.83 8.38 4.11
C TYR A 6 1.79 9.53 4.35
N PRO A 7 1.73 10.18 5.52
CA PRO A 7 2.66 11.25 5.84
C PRO A 7 4.04 10.70 6.17
N ALA A 8 5.06 11.31 5.59
CA ALA A 8 6.46 10.98 5.80
C ALA A 8 7.22 12.21 6.30
N ARG A 9 8.19 11.98 7.16
CA ARG A 9 9.11 13.01 7.64
C ARG A 9 10.47 12.81 6.98
N PHE A 10 10.99 13.90 6.42
CA PHE A 10 12.34 13.95 5.87
C PHE A 10 13.21 14.72 6.87
N ALA A 11 13.96 14.02 7.69
CA ALA A 11 14.82 14.64 8.70
C ALA A 11 16.26 14.72 8.20
N ALA A 12 16.83 15.92 8.24
CA ALA A 12 18.22 16.09 7.82
C ALA A 12 19.15 15.24 8.69
N ASP A 13 20.03 14.49 8.05
CA ASP A 13 21.07 13.71 8.71
C ASP A 13 22.34 14.56 8.77
N LYS A 14 22.59 15.14 9.94
CA LYS A 14 23.72 16.04 10.14
C LYS A 14 25.07 15.32 10.18
N LYS A 15 25.05 14.01 10.42
CA LYS A 15 26.26 13.20 10.53
C LYS A 15 26.76 12.73 9.16
N ASP A 16 25.85 12.12 8.38
CA ASP A 16 26.21 11.47 7.12
C ASP A 16 25.73 12.27 5.89
N GLY A 17 25.05 13.42 6.10
CA GLY A 17 24.44 14.21 5.03
C GLY A 17 23.13 13.60 4.54
N GLY A 18 22.44 14.33 3.66
CA GLY A 18 21.15 13.90 3.14
C GLY A 18 20.04 13.90 4.19
N PHE A 19 19.07 13.02 3.99
CA PHE A 19 17.87 12.95 4.82
C PHE A 19 17.53 11.51 5.17
N VAL A 20 17.00 11.31 6.36
CA VAL A 20 16.36 10.04 6.77
C VAL A 20 14.86 10.22 6.63
N VAL A 21 14.21 9.25 6.00
CA VAL A 21 12.76 9.26 5.76
C VAL A 21 12.09 8.25 6.69
N THR A 22 11.09 8.71 7.44
CA THR A 22 10.30 7.87 8.34
C THR A 22 8.81 8.11 8.15
N PHE A 23 8.01 7.09 8.48
CA PHE A 23 6.55 7.14 8.45
C PHE A 23 6.02 6.82 9.84
N ARG A 24 5.33 7.75 10.49
CA ARG A 24 4.80 7.49 11.84
C ARG A 24 3.68 6.45 11.85
N ASP A 25 2.93 6.31 10.74
CA ASP A 25 1.87 5.30 10.65
C ASP A 25 2.41 3.92 10.31
N ILE A 26 3.56 3.84 9.64
CA ILE A 26 4.19 2.61 9.18
C ILE A 26 5.67 2.64 9.63
N PRO A 27 5.95 2.40 10.91
CA PRO A 27 7.29 2.61 11.48
C PRO A 27 8.41 1.78 10.83
N GLU A 28 8.07 0.63 10.26
CA GLU A 28 9.05 -0.21 9.57
C GLU A 28 9.49 0.35 8.21
N ALA A 29 8.75 1.31 7.65
CA ALA A 29 9.13 1.98 6.41
C ALA A 29 10.15 3.08 6.71
N ILE A 30 11.42 2.77 6.54
CA ILE A 30 12.53 3.69 6.78
C ILE A 30 13.43 3.66 5.56
N THR A 31 13.83 4.84 5.09
CA THR A 31 14.77 4.96 3.98
C THR A 31 15.54 6.27 4.09
N GLN A 32 16.33 6.57 3.08
CA GLN A 32 17.16 7.78 3.05
C GLN A 32 17.31 8.27 1.62
N GLY A 33 17.72 9.52 1.46
CA GLY A 33 18.00 10.13 0.17
C GLY A 33 18.88 11.37 0.34
N GLU A 34 19.61 11.72 -0.72
CA GLU A 34 20.53 12.87 -0.73
C GLU A 34 19.78 14.19 -1.00
N SER A 35 18.61 14.12 -1.66
CA SER A 35 17.80 15.27 -2.02
C SER A 35 16.34 14.99 -1.73
N HIS A 36 15.50 16.04 -1.73
CA HIS A 36 14.06 15.87 -1.58
C HIS A 36 13.46 15.00 -2.68
N ALA A 37 13.90 15.16 -3.93
CA ALA A 37 13.41 14.37 -5.06
C ALA A 37 13.74 12.88 -4.87
N GLU A 38 14.97 12.58 -4.47
CA GLU A 38 15.38 11.20 -4.18
C GLU A 38 14.62 10.63 -2.99
N CYS A 39 14.40 11.44 -1.94
CA CYS A 39 13.62 11.03 -0.78
C CYS A 39 12.19 10.65 -1.15
N LEU A 40 11.53 11.39 -2.03
CA LEU A 40 10.18 11.06 -2.49
C LEU A 40 10.14 9.71 -3.22
N GLU A 41 11.11 9.47 -4.09
CA GLU A 41 11.23 8.21 -4.83
C GLU A 41 11.49 7.04 -3.88
N GLN A 42 12.47 7.18 -2.99
CA GLN A 42 12.82 6.15 -2.02
C GLN A 42 11.69 5.92 -1.02
N ALA A 43 10.99 6.97 -0.62
CA ALA A 43 9.86 6.88 0.32
C ALA A 43 8.74 6.02 -0.25
N ALA A 44 8.37 6.20 -1.51
CA ALA A 44 7.33 5.38 -2.16
C ALA A 44 7.73 3.91 -2.17
N GLY A 45 8.99 3.61 -2.50
CA GLY A 45 9.50 2.24 -2.50
C GLY A 45 9.51 1.58 -1.12
N ALA A 46 9.95 2.32 -0.09
CA ALA A 46 9.98 1.83 1.28
C ALA A 46 8.56 1.58 1.82
N LEU A 47 7.64 2.49 1.52
CA LEU A 47 6.24 2.35 1.90
C LEU A 47 5.61 1.14 1.23
N GLN A 48 5.83 0.96 -0.07
CA GLN A 48 5.37 -0.20 -0.81
C GLN A 48 5.88 -1.50 -0.19
N ALA A 49 7.18 -1.60 0.05
CA ALA A 49 7.78 -2.79 0.63
C ALA A 49 7.20 -3.10 2.02
N ALA A 50 6.98 -2.09 2.84
CA ALA A 50 6.39 -2.26 4.17
C ALA A 50 4.95 -2.80 4.11
N LEU A 51 4.12 -2.25 3.21
CA LEU A 51 2.74 -2.73 3.04
C LEU A 51 2.71 -4.16 2.48
N GLU A 52 3.57 -4.47 1.53
CA GLU A 52 3.71 -5.83 1.00
C GLU A 52 4.11 -6.81 2.11
N GLY A 53 5.03 -6.41 2.97
CA GLY A 53 5.44 -7.21 4.14
C GLY A 53 4.28 -7.46 5.11
N ARG A 54 3.44 -6.47 5.36
CA ARG A 54 2.26 -6.63 6.21
C ARG A 54 1.24 -7.60 5.61
N ILE A 55 1.01 -7.51 4.31
CA ILE A 55 0.13 -8.45 3.60
C ILE A 55 0.67 -9.87 3.72
N MET A 56 1.95 -10.07 3.46
CA MET A 56 2.60 -11.39 3.53
C MET A 56 2.55 -11.98 4.93
N SER A 57 2.63 -11.14 5.96
CA SER A 57 2.61 -11.57 7.36
C SER A 57 1.23 -11.56 8.00
N SER A 58 0.19 -11.27 7.22
CA SER A 58 -1.20 -11.18 7.70
C SER A 58 -1.38 -10.18 8.85
N ILE A 59 -0.68 -9.06 8.76
CA ILE A 59 -0.73 -7.95 9.72
C ILE A 59 -1.63 -6.85 9.16
N ASP A 60 -2.33 -6.16 10.04
CA ASP A 60 -3.20 -5.05 9.65
C ASP A 60 -2.39 -3.88 9.05
N ILE A 61 -3.05 -3.11 8.20
CA ILE A 61 -2.51 -1.88 7.63
C ILE A 61 -3.31 -0.72 8.20
N PRO A 62 -2.70 0.18 8.97
CA PRO A 62 -3.44 1.28 9.58
C PRO A 62 -3.89 2.30 8.54
N LYS A 63 -4.96 3.01 8.87
CA LYS A 63 -5.41 4.14 8.07
C LYS A 63 -4.35 5.24 8.08
N ALA A 64 -4.19 5.92 6.96
CA ALA A 64 -3.28 7.04 6.86
C ALA A 64 -3.76 8.20 7.74
N SER A 65 -2.85 8.76 8.52
CA SER A 65 -3.09 9.97 9.28
C SER A 65 -3.04 11.20 8.37
N LYS A 66 -3.61 12.29 8.82
CA LYS A 66 -3.44 13.58 8.16
C LYS A 66 -2.01 14.08 8.34
N ALA A 67 -1.44 14.68 7.32
CA ALA A 67 -0.10 15.25 7.41
C ALA A 67 -0.06 16.38 8.45
N LYS A 68 1.00 16.35 9.25
CA LYS A 68 1.35 17.43 10.16
C LYS A 68 2.31 18.39 9.45
N ARG A 69 2.51 19.57 10.06
CA ARG A 69 3.46 20.55 9.56
C ARG A 69 4.84 19.91 9.41
N GLY A 70 5.46 20.09 8.24
CA GLY A 70 6.78 19.53 7.92
C GLY A 70 6.76 18.11 7.40
N GLU A 71 5.60 17.47 7.36
CA GLU A 71 5.47 16.14 6.74
C GLU A 71 5.10 16.25 5.26
N HIS A 72 5.52 15.25 4.49
CA HIS A 72 5.22 15.13 3.06
C HIS A 72 4.29 13.94 2.85
N LEU A 73 3.25 14.12 2.04
CA LEU A 73 2.35 13.02 1.69
C LEU A 73 2.99 12.16 0.59
N VAL A 74 3.06 10.86 0.85
CA VAL A 74 3.64 9.88 -0.08
C VAL A 74 2.56 8.87 -0.46
N ALA A 75 2.29 8.77 -1.76
CA ALA A 75 1.31 7.82 -2.27
C ALA A 75 1.92 6.43 -2.42
N VAL A 76 1.16 5.41 -2.00
CA VAL A 76 1.49 4.03 -2.31
C VAL A 76 1.30 3.82 -3.82
N PRO A 77 2.22 3.14 -4.52
CA PRO A 77 2.02 2.80 -5.93
C PRO A 77 0.66 2.15 -6.17
N VAL A 78 -0.02 2.52 -7.26
CA VAL A 78 -1.44 2.22 -7.48
C VAL A 78 -1.75 0.72 -7.39
N GLN A 79 -0.96 -0.14 -8.03
CA GLN A 79 -1.19 -1.59 -7.96
C GLN A 79 -1.09 -2.12 -6.54
N SER A 80 -0.09 -1.68 -5.79
CA SER A 80 0.08 -2.08 -4.39
C SER A 80 -1.05 -1.56 -3.52
N ALA A 81 -1.54 -0.36 -3.77
CA ALA A 81 -2.69 0.21 -3.07
C ALA A 81 -3.96 -0.60 -3.34
N LEU A 82 -4.19 -1.01 -4.59
CA LEU A 82 -5.33 -1.86 -4.95
C LEU A 82 -5.26 -3.22 -4.26
N LYS A 83 -4.09 -3.83 -4.22
CA LYS A 83 -3.90 -5.11 -3.51
C LYS A 83 -4.08 -4.98 -2.01
N ALA A 84 -3.59 -3.89 -1.42
CA ALA A 84 -3.79 -3.59 -0.01
C ALA A 84 -5.28 -3.38 0.31
N ALA A 85 -5.99 -2.66 -0.54
CA ALA A 85 -7.43 -2.45 -0.38
C ALA A 85 -8.20 -3.78 -0.42
N LEU A 86 -7.89 -4.64 -1.37
CA LEU A 86 -8.49 -5.97 -1.49
C LEU A 86 -8.20 -6.82 -0.26
N TYR A 87 -6.95 -6.86 0.17
CA TYR A 87 -6.51 -7.57 1.37
C TYR A 87 -7.29 -7.12 2.61
N LEU A 88 -7.40 -5.81 2.83
CA LEU A 88 -8.09 -5.26 3.99
C LEU A 88 -9.59 -5.55 3.97
N GLU A 89 -10.21 -5.45 2.80
CA GLU A 89 -11.63 -5.71 2.64
C GLU A 89 -11.96 -7.18 2.93
N MET A 90 -11.16 -8.10 2.40
CA MET A 90 -11.32 -9.53 2.68
C MET A 90 -11.11 -9.84 4.15
N ARG A 91 -10.10 -9.23 4.76
CA ARG A 91 -9.80 -9.39 6.18
C ARG A 91 -10.97 -8.91 7.05
N GLN A 92 -11.51 -7.75 6.76
CA GLN A 92 -12.63 -7.16 7.50
C GLN A 92 -13.89 -7.99 7.37
N LYS A 93 -14.18 -8.52 6.19
CA LYS A 93 -15.39 -9.30 5.91
C LYS A 93 -15.24 -10.80 6.19
N GLY A 94 -14.04 -11.25 6.56
CA GLY A 94 -13.79 -12.66 6.79
C GLY A 94 -13.91 -13.52 5.53
N ILE A 95 -13.59 -12.97 4.38
CA ILE A 95 -13.67 -13.66 3.09
C ILE A 95 -12.36 -14.35 2.79
N SER A 96 -12.42 -15.67 2.56
CA SER A 96 -11.24 -16.45 2.21
C SER A 96 -10.88 -16.30 0.72
N ARG A 97 -9.67 -16.70 0.40
CA ARG A 97 -9.21 -16.78 -0.99
C ARG A 97 -10.10 -17.70 -1.83
N VAL A 98 -10.52 -18.83 -1.27
CA VAL A 98 -11.41 -19.77 -1.94
C VAL A 98 -12.76 -19.11 -2.25
N GLU A 99 -13.31 -18.38 -1.30
CA GLU A 99 -14.59 -17.66 -1.48
C GLU A 99 -14.47 -16.56 -2.53
N LEU A 100 -13.34 -15.83 -2.54
CA LEU A 100 -13.09 -14.81 -3.56
C LEU A 100 -13.05 -15.45 -4.95
N ALA A 101 -12.32 -16.57 -5.10
CA ALA A 101 -12.22 -17.30 -6.36
C ALA A 101 -13.62 -17.74 -6.85
N ARG A 102 -14.45 -18.25 -5.94
CA ARG A 102 -15.82 -18.65 -6.25
C ARG A 102 -16.65 -17.48 -6.77
N ARG A 103 -16.60 -16.35 -6.09
CA ARG A 103 -17.35 -15.14 -6.49
C ARG A 103 -16.91 -14.58 -7.81
N LEU A 104 -15.61 -14.63 -8.10
CA LEU A 104 -15.04 -14.16 -9.37
C LEU A 104 -15.11 -15.20 -10.48
N ARG A 105 -15.50 -16.43 -10.18
CA ARG A 105 -15.52 -17.56 -11.13
C ARG A 105 -14.14 -17.79 -11.78
N ILE A 106 -13.11 -17.75 -10.95
CA ILE A 106 -11.73 -18.03 -11.32
C ILE A 106 -11.20 -19.16 -10.46
N ASP A 107 -10.06 -19.75 -10.84
CA ASP A 107 -9.45 -20.77 -10.01
C ASP A 107 -8.74 -20.15 -8.79
N GLU A 108 -8.47 -20.99 -7.80
CA GLU A 108 -7.84 -20.55 -6.55
C GLU A 108 -6.42 -20.04 -6.77
N LYS A 109 -5.71 -20.60 -7.72
CA LYS A 109 -4.35 -20.18 -8.07
C LYS A 109 -4.34 -18.73 -8.58
N GLU A 110 -5.33 -18.38 -9.40
CA GLU A 110 -5.47 -17.02 -9.92
C GLU A 110 -5.84 -16.04 -8.79
N ALA A 111 -6.75 -16.43 -7.90
CA ALA A 111 -7.08 -15.62 -6.72
C ALA A 111 -5.85 -15.40 -5.83
N ARG A 112 -5.03 -16.43 -5.64
CA ARG A 112 -3.79 -16.33 -4.86
C ARG A 112 -2.83 -15.31 -5.47
N ARG A 113 -2.70 -15.30 -6.79
CA ARG A 113 -1.85 -14.34 -7.50
C ARG A 113 -2.34 -12.91 -7.33
N MET A 114 -3.65 -12.70 -7.33
CA MET A 114 -4.24 -11.38 -7.08
C MET A 114 -3.87 -10.84 -5.69
N LEU A 115 -3.76 -11.73 -4.71
CA LEU A 115 -3.46 -11.38 -3.32
C LEU A 115 -1.95 -11.35 -3.04
N ASP A 116 -1.14 -11.89 -3.91
CA ASP A 116 0.31 -11.86 -3.78
C ASP A 116 0.83 -10.47 -4.19
N PRO A 117 1.35 -9.67 -3.24
CA PRO A 117 1.81 -8.32 -3.55
C PRO A 117 3.00 -8.28 -4.50
N HIS A 118 3.74 -9.39 -4.63
CA HIS A 118 4.90 -9.48 -5.52
C HIS A 118 4.55 -9.95 -6.93
N HIS A 119 3.27 -10.28 -7.17
CA HIS A 119 2.80 -10.69 -8.49
C HIS A 119 2.09 -9.55 -9.19
N ALA A 120 2.52 -9.20 -10.40
CA ALA A 120 1.86 -8.15 -11.19
C ALA A 120 0.45 -8.61 -11.60
N THR A 121 -0.55 -7.81 -11.27
CA THR A 121 -1.95 -8.06 -11.59
C THR A 121 -2.53 -6.82 -12.26
N LYS A 122 -3.23 -7.00 -13.36
CA LYS A 122 -3.85 -5.89 -14.07
C LYS A 122 -4.88 -5.18 -13.18
N ALA A 123 -4.92 -3.86 -13.27
CA ALA A 123 -5.80 -3.03 -12.45
C ALA A 123 -7.28 -3.42 -12.60
N ASP A 124 -7.74 -3.72 -13.82
CA ASP A 124 -9.13 -4.11 -14.07
C ASP A 124 -9.52 -5.40 -13.32
N ARG A 125 -8.61 -6.33 -13.16
CA ARG A 125 -8.85 -7.56 -12.39
C ARG A 125 -9.02 -7.25 -10.90
N LEU A 126 -8.19 -6.36 -10.36
CA LEU A 126 -8.28 -5.92 -8.97
C LEU A 126 -9.56 -5.11 -8.72
N GLU A 127 -9.95 -4.28 -9.69
CA GLU A 127 -11.22 -3.56 -9.63
C GLU A 127 -12.41 -4.51 -9.57
N LYS A 128 -12.42 -5.57 -10.40
CA LYS A 128 -13.47 -6.60 -10.37
C LYS A 128 -13.51 -7.32 -9.02
N ALA A 129 -12.35 -7.64 -8.46
CA ALA A 129 -12.28 -8.29 -7.15
C ALA A 129 -12.87 -7.39 -6.06
N LEU A 130 -12.55 -6.09 -6.08
CA LEU A 130 -13.15 -5.13 -5.15
C LEU A 130 -14.66 -5.01 -5.37
N ALA A 131 -15.11 -5.01 -6.61
CA ALA A 131 -16.52 -4.89 -6.95
C ALA A 131 -17.38 -6.02 -6.39
N VAL A 132 -16.89 -7.27 -6.43
CA VAL A 132 -17.64 -8.39 -5.84
C VAL A 132 -17.71 -8.33 -4.32
N LEU A 133 -16.88 -7.49 -3.70
CA LEU A 133 -16.92 -7.19 -2.27
C LEU A 133 -17.69 -5.90 -1.95
N GLY A 134 -18.34 -5.32 -2.95
CA GLY A 134 -19.14 -4.10 -2.78
C GLY A 134 -18.32 -2.81 -2.72
N ARG A 135 -17.10 -2.82 -3.26
CA ARG A 135 -16.20 -1.66 -3.22
C ARG A 135 -15.79 -1.24 -4.62
N TYR A 136 -15.40 0.00 -4.75
CA TYR A 136 -14.82 0.51 -5.98
C TYR A 136 -13.63 1.42 -5.65
N ALA A 137 -12.69 1.52 -6.59
CA ALA A 137 -11.51 2.36 -6.43
C ALA A 137 -11.70 3.68 -7.19
N GLU A 138 -11.30 4.76 -6.54
CA GLU A 138 -11.20 6.08 -7.17
C GLU A 138 -9.73 6.44 -7.31
N LEU A 139 -9.35 7.00 -8.44
CA LEU A 139 -8.00 7.50 -8.66
C LEU A 139 -8.00 9.03 -8.58
N ARG A 140 -7.11 9.54 -7.76
CA ARG A 140 -6.90 10.99 -7.66
C ARG A 140 -5.46 11.28 -8.06
N VAL A 141 -5.29 12.22 -8.97
CA VAL A 141 -3.96 12.66 -9.39
C VAL A 141 -3.75 14.06 -8.80
N ALA A 142 -2.72 14.15 -7.96
CA ALA A 142 -2.38 15.41 -7.31
C ALA A 142 -1.43 16.27 -8.17
#